data_d88dd72c28da55350d6f80260dfdce8c
#
_entry.id   d88dd72c28da55350d6f80260dfdce8c
#
_cell.length_a   1.000
_cell.length_b   1.000
_cell.length_c   1.000
_cell.angle_alpha   90.00
_cell.angle_beta   90.00
_cell.angle_gamma   90.00
#
_symmetry.space_group_name_H-M   'P 1'
#
loop_
_entity.id
_entity.type
_entity.pdbx_description
1 polymer ?
#
loop_
_entity_poly.entity_id
_entity_poly.type
_entity_poly.pdbx_seq_one_letter_code
_entity_poly.pdbx_strand_id
1 'polypeptide(L)'
;MNIYLIRHTSVDVPKGLCYGQSDVPLRPTFEIEAAVTKAKIESIHFDMAYTSPLSRCTRLAQYCGFGDAIRDPRILELNFGDWEMQYFNKIKDPNLQCWY
;
A
#
# COMPACT_ATOMS: atom_id res chain seq x y z
N MET A 1 -4.61 24.70 -0.58
CA MET A 1 -4.51 23.37 -1.20
C MET A 1 -4.57 22.30 -0.13
N ASN A 2 -5.38 21.28 -0.32
CA ASN A 2 -5.46 20.15 0.61
C ASN A 2 -4.89 18.91 -0.04
N ILE A 3 -4.12 18.14 0.73
CA ILE A 3 -3.54 16.87 0.28
C ILE A 3 -4.09 15.76 1.16
N TYR A 4 -4.62 14.71 0.53
CA TYR A 4 -5.17 13.55 1.22
C TYR A 4 -4.27 12.35 0.94
N LEU A 5 -3.81 11.70 2.01
CA LEU A 5 -3.02 10.48 1.92
C LEU A 5 -3.89 9.30 2.31
N ILE A 6 -4.00 8.33 1.42
CA ILE A 6 -4.87 7.17 1.60
C ILE A 6 -4.00 5.91 1.58
N ARG A 7 -4.07 5.14 2.66
CA ARG A 7 -3.34 3.89 2.77
C ARG A 7 -4.12 2.75 2.12
N HIS A 8 -3.40 1.80 1.52
CA HIS A 8 -4.00 0.57 0.98
C HIS A 8 -4.67 -0.26 2.10
N THR A 9 -5.54 -1.19 1.69
CA THR A 9 -6.20 -2.12 2.62
C THR A 9 -5.22 -3.20 3.09
N SER A 10 -5.68 -4.07 4.01
CA SER A 10 -4.84 -5.15 4.56
C SER A 10 -4.32 -6.08 3.48
N VAL A 11 -3.10 -6.56 3.67
CA VAL A 11 -2.46 -7.51 2.76
C VAL A 11 -2.45 -8.91 3.36
N ASP A 12 -2.50 -9.92 2.49
CA ASP A 12 -2.53 -11.32 2.90
C ASP A 12 -1.10 -11.87 2.92
N VAL A 13 -0.36 -11.49 3.96
CA VAL A 13 1.00 -11.97 4.19
C VAL A 13 1.13 -12.44 5.64
N PRO A 14 2.03 -13.39 5.92
CA PRO A 14 2.28 -13.83 7.29
C PRO A 14 2.78 -12.67 8.16
N LYS A 15 2.38 -12.69 9.43
CA LYS A 15 2.86 -11.70 10.40
C LYS A 15 4.37 -11.80 10.56
N GLY A 16 5.04 -10.65 10.61
CA GLY A 16 6.49 -10.59 10.78
C GLY A 16 7.27 -10.71 9.47
N LEU A 17 6.59 -10.78 8.34
CA LEU A 17 7.25 -10.78 7.03
C LEU A 17 7.62 -9.35 6.63
N CYS A 18 8.88 -9.16 6.23
CA CYS A 18 9.34 -7.88 5.70
C CYS A 18 8.92 -7.74 4.24
N TYR A 19 8.21 -6.69 3.92
CA TYR A 19 7.89 -6.36 2.53
C TYR A 19 7.77 -4.84 2.37
N GLY A 20 8.10 -4.36 1.20
CA GLY A 20 7.97 -2.95 0.83
C GLY A 20 7.49 -2.85 -0.61
N GLN A 21 8.42 -2.93 -1.56
CA GLN A 21 8.08 -2.86 -2.99
C GLN A 21 7.57 -4.17 -3.57
N SER A 22 7.67 -5.29 -2.85
CA SER A 22 7.10 -6.55 -3.31
C SER A 22 5.59 -6.43 -3.48
N ASP A 23 5.06 -6.95 -4.60
CA ASP A 23 3.63 -6.89 -4.89
C ASP A 23 2.93 -8.07 -4.22
N VAL A 24 2.41 -7.83 -3.02
CA VAL A 24 1.79 -8.86 -2.18
C VAL A 24 0.28 -8.88 -2.36
N PRO A 25 -0.39 -10.04 -2.16
CA PRO A 25 -1.83 -10.14 -2.34
C PRO A 25 -2.62 -9.41 -1.25
N LEU A 26 -3.84 -9.01 -1.60
CA LEU A 26 -4.79 -8.43 -0.67
C LEU A 26 -5.57 -9.52 0.06
N ARG A 27 -6.00 -9.21 1.28
CA ARG A 27 -6.86 -10.12 2.05
C ARG A 27 -8.25 -10.23 1.42
N PRO A 28 -8.98 -11.35 1.66
CA PRO A 28 -10.36 -11.48 1.18
C PRO A 28 -11.31 -10.40 1.68
N THR A 29 -10.96 -9.69 2.75
CA THR A 29 -11.74 -8.58 3.32
C THR A 29 -11.56 -7.27 2.53
N PHE A 30 -10.89 -7.30 1.38
CA PHE A 30 -10.61 -6.09 0.60
C PHE A 30 -11.85 -5.24 0.35
N GLU A 31 -12.94 -5.84 -0.12
CA GLU A 31 -14.14 -5.07 -0.48
C GLU A 31 -14.76 -4.38 0.73
N ILE A 32 -14.76 -5.03 1.88
CA ILE A 32 -15.26 -4.45 3.13
C ILE A 32 -14.42 -3.25 3.54
N GLU A 33 -13.10 -3.41 3.53
CA GLU A 33 -12.17 -2.34 3.91
C GLU A 33 -12.20 -1.20 2.91
N ALA A 34 -12.23 -1.51 1.62
CA ALA A 34 -12.27 -0.52 0.55
C ALA A 34 -13.56 0.31 0.59
N ALA A 35 -14.69 -0.31 0.95
CA ALA A 35 -15.95 0.40 1.10
C ALA A 35 -15.88 1.46 2.20
N VAL A 36 -15.20 1.15 3.31
CA VAL A 36 -14.99 2.12 4.39
C VAL A 36 -14.16 3.32 3.90
N THR A 37 -13.08 3.05 3.18
CA THR A 37 -12.25 4.11 2.60
C THR A 37 -13.04 4.97 1.62
N LYS A 38 -13.79 4.34 0.72
CA LYS A 38 -14.60 5.04 -0.27
C LYS A 38 -15.63 5.95 0.40
N ALA A 39 -16.31 5.48 1.43
CA ALA A 39 -17.30 6.26 2.15
C ALA A 39 -16.70 7.53 2.77
N LYS A 40 -15.45 7.47 3.21
CA LYS A 40 -14.77 8.62 3.81
C LYS A 40 -14.40 9.71 2.80
N ILE A 41 -14.24 9.38 1.54
CA ILE A 41 -13.73 10.30 0.53
C ILE A 41 -14.73 10.62 -0.58
N GLU A 42 -15.87 9.93 -0.65
CA GLU A 42 -16.80 10.08 -1.78
C GLU A 42 -17.43 11.47 -1.89
N SER A 43 -17.51 12.20 -0.77
CA SER A 43 -18.04 13.57 -0.78
C SER A 43 -16.98 14.63 -1.09
N ILE A 44 -15.73 14.22 -1.24
CA ILE A 44 -14.61 15.14 -1.49
C ILE A 44 -14.35 15.20 -2.99
N HIS A 45 -14.25 16.42 -3.52
CA HIS A 45 -13.83 16.63 -4.89
C HIS A 45 -12.31 16.69 -4.97
N PHE A 46 -11.71 15.88 -5.84
CA PHE A 46 -10.28 15.87 -6.07
C PHE A 46 -9.97 16.36 -7.49
N ASP A 47 -9.04 17.30 -7.60
CA ASP A 47 -8.60 17.80 -8.90
C ASP A 47 -7.62 16.83 -9.56
N MET A 48 -6.80 16.16 -8.77
CA MET A 48 -5.78 15.21 -9.24
C MET A 48 -5.72 14.02 -8.30
N ALA A 49 -5.48 12.85 -8.85
CA ALA A 49 -5.28 11.62 -8.09
C ALA A 49 -4.02 10.89 -8.57
N TYR A 50 -3.20 10.47 -7.63
CA TYR A 50 -1.98 9.72 -7.88
C TYR A 50 -2.01 8.43 -7.09
N THR A 51 -1.43 7.36 -7.62
CA THR A 51 -1.32 6.08 -6.94
C THR A 51 0.06 5.48 -7.13
N SER A 52 0.51 4.74 -6.11
CA SER A 52 1.65 3.85 -6.28
C SER A 52 1.33 2.80 -7.35
N PRO A 53 2.30 2.34 -8.14
CA PRO A 53 2.07 1.28 -9.14
C PRO A 53 1.77 -0.10 -8.55
N LEU A 54 2.00 -0.32 -7.25
CA LEU A 54 1.74 -1.61 -6.62
C LEU A 54 0.25 -1.96 -6.66
N SER A 55 -0.08 -3.24 -6.87
CA SER A 55 -1.46 -3.67 -7.07
C SER A 55 -2.35 -3.36 -5.87
N ARG A 56 -1.81 -3.45 -4.63
CA ARG A 56 -2.58 -3.12 -3.43
C ARG A 56 -3.04 -1.67 -3.41
N CYS A 57 -2.31 -0.78 -4.06
CA CYS A 57 -2.67 0.63 -4.17
C CYS A 57 -3.59 0.89 -5.37
N THR A 58 -3.26 0.35 -6.54
CA THR A 58 -4.04 0.57 -7.76
C THR A 58 -5.43 -0.03 -7.64
N ARG A 59 -5.59 -1.18 -6.98
CA ARG A 59 -6.90 -1.79 -6.77
C ARG A 59 -7.79 -0.94 -5.87
N LEU A 60 -7.24 -0.34 -4.83
CA LEU A 60 -8.01 0.55 -3.97
C LEU A 60 -8.42 1.81 -4.73
N ALA A 61 -7.51 2.40 -5.50
CA ALA A 61 -7.81 3.56 -6.34
C ALA A 61 -8.95 3.24 -7.31
N GLN A 62 -8.89 2.10 -7.98
CA GLN A 62 -9.92 1.67 -8.91
C GLN A 62 -11.27 1.49 -8.22
N TYR A 63 -11.29 0.84 -7.05
CA TYR A 63 -12.52 0.63 -6.29
C TYR A 63 -13.17 1.95 -5.89
N CYS A 64 -12.37 2.94 -5.52
CA CYS A 64 -12.85 4.26 -5.11
C CYS A 64 -13.25 5.17 -6.28
N GLY A 65 -13.17 4.68 -7.51
CA GLY A 65 -13.55 5.46 -8.69
C GLY A 65 -12.41 6.23 -9.35
N PHE A 66 -11.15 5.94 -8.98
CA PHE A 66 -9.96 6.59 -9.51
C PHE A 66 -9.10 5.62 -10.31
N GLY A 67 -9.74 4.80 -11.16
CA GLY A 67 -9.02 3.84 -11.99
C GLY A 67 -8.05 4.48 -12.98
N ASP A 68 -8.24 5.76 -13.29
CA ASP A 68 -7.36 6.54 -14.15
C ASP A 68 -6.33 7.38 -13.38
N ALA A 69 -6.18 7.15 -12.08
CA ALA A 69 -5.17 7.84 -11.27
C ALA A 69 -3.78 7.64 -11.87
N ILE A 70 -2.98 8.70 -11.79
CA ILE A 70 -1.62 8.69 -12.34
C ILE A 70 -0.75 7.75 -11.50
N ARG A 71 -0.20 6.72 -12.13
CA ARG A 71 0.73 5.81 -11.46
C ARG A 71 2.11 6.46 -11.42
N ASP A 72 2.58 6.74 -10.21
CA ASP A 72 3.84 7.44 -10.00
C ASP A 72 4.79 6.58 -9.17
N PRO A 73 5.89 6.07 -9.76
CA PRO A 73 6.83 5.22 -9.04
C PRO A 73 7.59 5.95 -7.93
N ARG A 74 7.54 7.28 -7.88
CA ARG A 74 8.18 8.05 -6.81
C ARG A 74 7.50 7.87 -5.46
N ILE A 75 6.24 7.39 -5.44
CA ILE A 75 5.52 7.11 -4.20
C ILE A 75 5.44 5.62 -3.88
N LEU A 76 6.33 4.81 -4.48
CA LEU A 76 6.50 3.42 -4.10
C LEU A 76 6.95 3.32 -2.64
N GLU A 77 6.55 2.21 -2.00
CA GLU A 77 7.02 1.86 -0.68
C GLU A 77 8.55 1.64 -0.69
N LEU A 78 9.14 1.61 0.50
CA LEU A 78 10.56 1.33 0.65
C LEU A 78 10.95 0.01 0.00
N ASN A 79 12.10 -0.02 -0.65
CA ASN A 79 12.69 -1.26 -1.13
C ASN A 79 13.66 -1.77 -0.07
N PHE A 80 13.31 -2.90 0.56
CA PHE A 80 14.14 -3.50 1.60
C PHE A 80 15.26 -4.36 1.01
N GLY A 81 15.42 -4.41 -0.31
CA GLY A 81 16.49 -5.15 -0.95
C GLY A 81 16.46 -6.64 -0.59
N ASP A 82 17.58 -7.13 -0.04
CA ASP A 82 17.69 -8.54 0.32
C ASP A 82 16.75 -8.96 1.46
N TRP A 83 16.18 -8.01 2.19
CA TRP A 83 15.21 -8.30 3.26
C TRP A 83 13.80 -8.55 2.73
N GLU A 84 13.51 -8.16 1.47
CA GLU A 84 12.18 -8.33 0.89
C GLU A 84 11.73 -9.79 0.98
N MET A 85 10.52 -10.02 1.46
CA MET A 85 9.90 -11.32 1.60
C MET A 85 10.63 -12.28 2.57
N GLN A 86 11.41 -11.73 3.50
CA GLN A 86 12.02 -12.50 4.57
C GLN A 86 11.37 -12.15 5.91
N TYR A 87 11.33 -13.12 6.82
CA TYR A 87 10.84 -12.86 8.17
C TYR A 87 11.86 -12.06 8.96
N PHE A 88 11.42 -11.04 9.69
CA PHE A 88 12.30 -10.20 10.50
C PHE A 88 13.16 -11.00 11.48
N ASN A 89 12.59 -12.06 12.08
CA ASN A 89 13.33 -12.89 13.02
C ASN A 89 14.42 -13.76 12.37
N LYS A 90 14.47 -13.83 11.05
CA LYS A 90 15.47 -14.57 10.28
C LYS A 90 16.49 -13.68 9.60
N ILE A 91 16.29 -12.38 9.62
CA ILE A 91 17.24 -11.42 9.04
C ILE A 91 18.38 -11.23 10.02
N LYS A 92 19.60 -11.55 9.57
CA LYS A 92 20.82 -11.47 10.40
C LYS A 92 21.68 -10.28 9.98
N ASP A 93 21.08 -9.09 9.96
CA ASP A 93 21.77 -7.87 9.61
C ASP A 93 21.85 -6.97 10.84
N PRO A 94 23.05 -6.49 11.23
CA PRO A 94 23.20 -5.63 12.40
C PRO A 94 22.45 -4.30 12.26
N ASN A 95 22.12 -3.88 11.05
CA ASN A 95 21.38 -2.65 10.80
C ASN A 95 19.87 -2.80 10.96
N LEU A 96 19.36 -4.02 11.15
CA LEU A 96 17.92 -4.28 11.27
C LEU A 96 17.29 -3.48 12.40
N GLN A 97 17.99 -3.26 13.49
CA GLN A 97 17.47 -2.51 14.64
C GLN A 97 17.08 -1.08 14.29
N CYS A 98 17.61 -0.52 13.20
CA CYS A 98 17.23 0.80 12.73
C CYS A 98 15.77 0.89 12.25
N TRP A 99 15.11 -0.26 12.09
CA TRP A 99 13.75 -0.36 11.56
C TRP A 99 12.68 -0.67 12.62
N TYR A 100 13.09 -0.94 13.84
CA TYR A 100 12.17 -1.23 14.96
C TYR A 100 11.80 0.03 15.73
#